data_8597a1966fc642383ec718c2dcc2a2bd
#
_entry.id   8597a1966fc642383ec718c2dcc2a2bd
#
_cell.length_a   1.000
_cell.length_b   1.000
_cell.length_c   1.000
_cell.angle_alpha   90.00
_cell.angle_beta   90.00
_cell.angle_gamma   90.00
#
_symmetry.space_group_name_H-M   'P 1'
#
loop_
_entity.id
_entity.type
_entity.pdbx_description
1 polymer ?
#
loop_
_entity_poly.entity_id
_entity_poly.type
_entity_poly.pdbx_seq_one_letter_code
_entity_poly.pdbx_strand_id
1 'polypeptide(L)'
;MQFTRRRFIKLTGAGVAGLSLVRLGFNVKPVQAYAAKLKIEGAKEVISICHFCSCGCNLLMHVKNGKLINVEGDPDYPISEGSLCAKGAAILSMHNNEKRLLKPLYRAPGSDKWEEKDWDWMLNTIARRIKDTRDKNFIEKNAQGRTVNRVESIFHYGGSQLSNEECALHHQFLRGLGVVYLDHQARV
;
A
#
# COMPACT_ATOMS: atom_id res chain seq x y z
N MET A 1 6.11 -26.76 17.80
CA MET A 1 6.38 -26.74 16.34
C MET A 1 5.07 -26.97 15.62
N GLN A 2 4.44 -25.94 15.10
CA GLN A 2 3.20 -26.08 14.34
C GLN A 2 3.54 -26.44 12.88
N PHE A 3 3.02 -27.58 12.45
CA PHE A 3 3.12 -28.00 11.05
C PHE A 3 2.09 -27.23 10.22
N THR A 4 2.55 -26.31 9.37
CA THR A 4 1.67 -25.61 8.42
C THR A 4 1.22 -26.56 7.30
N ARG A 5 0.00 -26.36 6.74
CA ARG A 5 -0.53 -27.14 5.59
C ARG A 5 0.47 -27.18 4.43
N ARG A 6 1.20 -26.10 4.20
CA ARG A 6 2.23 -25.98 3.14
C ARG A 6 3.45 -26.89 3.40
N ARG A 7 3.89 -27.04 4.65
CA ARG A 7 4.95 -27.98 5.03
C ARG A 7 4.50 -29.43 4.90
N PHE A 8 3.27 -29.72 5.25
CA PHE A 8 2.68 -31.05 5.11
C PHE A 8 2.61 -31.47 3.64
N ILE A 9 2.09 -30.62 2.74
CA ILE A 9 1.99 -30.89 1.31
C ILE A 9 3.38 -31.04 0.67
N LYS A 10 4.38 -30.23 1.07
CA LYS A 10 5.76 -30.37 0.59
C LYS A 10 6.43 -31.68 1.03
N LEU A 11 6.20 -32.10 2.26
CA LEU A 11 6.79 -33.33 2.79
C LEU A 11 6.10 -34.60 2.28
N THR A 12 4.78 -34.60 2.20
CA THR A 12 4.03 -35.78 1.73
C THR A 12 3.98 -35.89 0.20
N GLY A 13 3.75 -34.80 -0.53
CA GLY A 13 3.65 -34.83 -1.97
C GLY A 13 4.97 -35.15 -2.66
N ALA A 14 6.07 -34.54 -2.24
CA ALA A 14 7.40 -34.79 -2.82
C ALA A 14 7.96 -36.16 -2.41
N GLY A 15 7.71 -36.58 -1.17
CA GLY A 15 8.21 -37.85 -0.67
C GLY A 15 7.50 -39.07 -1.29
N VAL A 16 6.17 -39.05 -1.30
CA VAL A 16 5.38 -40.20 -1.83
C VAL A 16 5.46 -40.31 -3.33
N ALA A 17 5.37 -39.19 -4.08
CA ALA A 17 5.49 -39.20 -5.53
C ALA A 17 6.92 -39.61 -5.99
N GLY A 18 7.95 -39.10 -5.32
CA GLY A 18 9.33 -39.44 -5.61
C GLY A 18 9.65 -40.90 -5.36
N LEU A 19 9.23 -41.47 -4.20
CA LEU A 19 9.43 -42.87 -3.88
C LEU A 19 8.65 -43.83 -4.79
N SER A 20 7.45 -43.42 -5.23
CA SER A 20 6.64 -44.21 -6.16
C SER A 20 7.27 -44.27 -7.55
N LEU A 21 7.79 -43.14 -8.03
CA LEU A 21 8.47 -43.07 -9.34
C LEU A 21 9.79 -43.83 -9.35
N VAL A 22 10.56 -43.79 -8.27
CA VAL A 22 11.81 -44.56 -8.16
C VAL A 22 11.54 -46.07 -8.12
N ARG A 23 10.48 -46.50 -7.42
CA ARG A 23 10.05 -47.91 -7.42
C ARG A 23 9.56 -48.42 -8.78
N LEU A 24 9.05 -47.51 -9.62
CA LEU A 24 8.64 -47.80 -11.01
C LEU A 24 9.81 -47.71 -12.03
N GLY A 25 11.05 -47.54 -11.55
CA GLY A 25 12.24 -47.47 -12.37
C GLY A 25 12.49 -46.14 -13.12
N PHE A 26 11.72 -45.10 -12.76
CA PHE A 26 11.95 -43.78 -13.34
C PHE A 26 13.18 -43.09 -12.75
N ASN A 27 14.04 -42.58 -13.60
CA ASN A 27 15.19 -41.78 -13.19
C ASN A 27 14.74 -40.37 -12.80
N VAL A 28 14.63 -40.08 -11.50
CA VAL A 28 14.19 -38.76 -10.96
C VAL A 28 15.30 -37.71 -10.93
N LYS A 29 16.57 -38.05 -11.27
CA LYS A 29 17.68 -37.08 -11.29
C LYS A 29 17.45 -35.88 -12.22
N PRO A 30 16.89 -36.05 -13.44
CA PRO A 30 16.53 -34.91 -14.29
C PRO A 30 15.46 -33.99 -13.66
N VAL A 31 14.47 -34.57 -12.96
CA VAL A 31 13.40 -33.83 -12.28
C VAL A 31 13.96 -32.99 -11.13
N GLN A 32 14.94 -33.50 -10.38
CA GLN A 32 15.62 -32.73 -9.34
C GLN A 32 16.48 -31.60 -9.92
N ALA A 33 17.09 -31.80 -11.08
CA ALA A 33 17.86 -30.75 -11.78
C ALA A 33 16.95 -29.63 -12.36
N TYR A 34 15.70 -29.96 -12.69
CA TYR A 34 14.67 -29.01 -13.16
C TYR A 34 13.80 -28.41 -12.03
N ALA A 35 13.98 -28.82 -10.78
CA ALA A 35 13.39 -28.12 -9.66
C ALA A 35 14.08 -26.73 -9.57
N ALA A 36 13.60 -25.81 -10.40
CA ALA A 36 14.09 -24.44 -10.43
C ALA A 36 14.05 -23.89 -8.99
N LYS A 37 15.14 -23.29 -8.55
CA LYS A 37 15.17 -22.55 -7.29
C LYS A 37 13.96 -21.64 -7.23
N LEU A 38 13.21 -21.70 -6.14
CA LEU A 38 12.06 -20.83 -5.99
C LEU A 38 12.51 -19.37 -6.14
N LYS A 39 11.77 -18.59 -6.90
CA LYS A 39 12.06 -17.18 -7.14
C LYS A 39 12.33 -16.42 -5.84
N ILE A 40 11.64 -16.83 -4.77
CA ILE A 40 11.72 -16.23 -3.42
C ILE A 40 12.85 -16.83 -2.55
N GLU A 41 13.67 -17.76 -3.06
CA GLU A 41 14.76 -18.34 -2.30
C GLU A 41 15.79 -17.27 -1.91
N GLY A 42 16.05 -17.14 -0.60
CA GLY A 42 16.95 -16.14 -0.04
C GLY A 42 16.39 -14.70 -0.05
N ALA A 43 15.09 -14.53 -0.32
CA ALA A 43 14.41 -13.25 -0.13
C ALA A 43 14.03 -13.04 1.33
N LYS A 44 14.09 -11.79 1.79
CA LYS A 44 13.52 -11.37 3.06
C LYS A 44 12.02 -11.22 2.90
N GLU A 45 11.25 -11.84 3.80
CA GLU A 45 9.81 -11.68 3.88
C GLU A 45 9.45 -10.49 4.77
N VAL A 46 8.57 -9.63 4.29
CA VAL A 46 8.08 -8.43 4.99
C VAL A 46 6.55 -8.40 4.88
N ILE A 47 5.89 -8.24 6.02
CA ILE A 47 4.43 -8.07 6.07
C ILE A 47 4.07 -6.63 5.70
N SER A 48 3.01 -6.47 4.90
CA SER A 48 2.45 -5.19 4.53
C SER A 48 0.94 -5.29 4.35
N ILE A 49 0.29 -4.16 4.08
CA ILE A 49 -1.16 -4.08 3.85
C ILE A 49 -1.45 -3.60 2.43
N CYS A 50 -2.46 -4.20 1.81
CA CYS A 50 -2.97 -3.76 0.52
C CYS A 50 -3.69 -2.41 0.68
N HIS A 51 -3.30 -1.42 -0.13
CA HIS A 51 -3.82 -0.05 -0.08
C HIS A 51 -5.00 0.24 -1.02
N PHE A 52 -5.52 -0.78 -1.74
CA PHE A 52 -6.55 -0.53 -2.75
C PHE A 52 -7.96 -0.32 -2.20
N CYS A 53 -8.28 -0.89 -1.05
CA CYS A 53 -9.60 -0.72 -0.45
C CYS A 53 -9.59 -1.03 1.05
N SER A 54 -10.69 -0.75 1.71
CA SER A 54 -10.89 -0.94 3.16
C SER A 54 -10.85 -2.41 3.63
N CYS A 55 -10.80 -3.40 2.72
CA CYS A 55 -10.57 -4.79 3.13
C CYS A 55 -9.24 -5.00 3.86
N GLY A 56 -8.23 -4.15 3.55
CA GLY A 56 -6.96 -4.20 4.27
C GLY A 56 -6.28 -5.56 4.23
N CYS A 57 -6.34 -6.29 3.09
CA CYS A 57 -5.72 -7.61 2.96
C CYS A 57 -4.23 -7.54 3.29
N ASN A 58 -3.74 -8.43 4.16
CA ASN A 58 -2.31 -8.53 4.42
C ASN A 58 -1.56 -9.17 3.26
N LEU A 59 -0.35 -8.67 3.06
CA LEU A 59 0.55 -9.07 1.99
C LEU A 59 1.86 -9.59 2.58
N LEU A 60 2.32 -10.72 2.05
CA LEU A 60 3.70 -11.17 2.21
C LEU A 60 4.52 -10.66 1.04
N MET A 61 5.41 -9.72 1.32
CA MET A 61 6.30 -9.11 0.33
C MET A 61 7.67 -9.75 0.40
N HIS A 62 8.15 -10.32 -0.70
CA HIS A 62 9.47 -10.91 -0.79
C HIS A 62 10.45 -9.93 -1.40
N VAL A 63 11.42 -9.49 -0.60
CA VAL A 63 12.44 -8.51 -0.99
C VAL A 63 13.80 -9.18 -1.09
N LYS A 64 14.47 -9.01 -2.23
CA LYS A 64 15.82 -9.51 -2.46
C LYS A 64 16.69 -8.41 -3.04
N ASN A 65 17.85 -8.16 -2.42
CA ASN A 65 18.78 -7.09 -2.82
C ASN A 65 18.09 -5.71 -2.95
N GLY A 66 17.22 -5.38 -2.00
CA GLY A 66 16.48 -4.11 -2.00
C GLY A 66 15.34 -4.01 -3.02
N LYS A 67 15.09 -5.07 -3.81
CA LYS A 67 14.04 -5.09 -4.83
C LYS A 67 12.89 -6.01 -4.43
N LEU A 68 11.66 -5.56 -4.60
CA LEU A 68 10.48 -6.38 -4.45
C LEU A 68 10.37 -7.36 -5.61
N ILE A 69 10.38 -8.67 -5.32
CA ILE A 69 10.40 -9.73 -6.33
C ILE A 69 9.14 -10.57 -6.37
N ASN A 70 8.36 -10.59 -5.28
CA ASN A 70 7.10 -11.32 -5.21
C ASN A 70 6.17 -10.71 -4.17
N VAL A 71 4.85 -10.86 -4.38
CA VAL A 71 3.79 -10.47 -3.44
C VAL A 71 2.78 -11.60 -3.37
N GLU A 72 2.44 -12.01 -2.16
CA GLU A 72 1.43 -13.04 -1.88
C GLU A 72 0.48 -12.53 -0.80
N GLY A 73 -0.71 -13.11 -0.69
CA GLY A 73 -1.58 -12.89 0.47
C GLY A 73 -1.05 -13.64 1.69
N ASP A 74 -1.21 -13.03 2.85
CA ASP A 74 -0.82 -13.61 4.13
C ASP A 74 -1.87 -14.63 4.59
N PRO A 75 -1.55 -15.94 4.63
CA PRO A 75 -2.50 -16.98 5.04
C PRO A 75 -2.85 -16.94 6.52
N ASP A 76 -2.02 -16.30 7.35
CA ASP A 76 -2.24 -16.19 8.79
C ASP A 76 -3.13 -14.98 9.15
N TYR A 77 -3.46 -14.13 8.17
CA TYR A 77 -4.30 -12.96 8.38
C TYR A 77 -5.79 -13.32 8.37
N PRO A 78 -6.54 -13.06 9.46
CA PRO A 78 -7.88 -13.61 9.66
C PRO A 78 -8.96 -13.04 8.73
N ILE A 79 -8.71 -11.89 8.04
CA ILE A 79 -9.69 -11.25 7.16
C ILE A 79 -9.63 -11.84 5.74
N SER A 80 -8.43 -11.99 5.18
CA SER A 80 -8.25 -12.43 3.79
C SER A 80 -7.74 -13.86 3.64
N GLU A 81 -7.21 -14.46 4.71
CA GLU A 81 -6.72 -15.85 4.77
C GLU A 81 -5.87 -16.23 3.54
N GLY A 82 -4.98 -15.33 3.12
CA GLY A 82 -4.12 -15.50 1.95
C GLY A 82 -4.78 -15.19 0.60
N SER A 83 -6.06 -14.83 0.57
CA SER A 83 -6.76 -14.47 -0.67
C SER A 83 -6.43 -13.04 -1.10
N LEU A 84 -6.15 -12.86 -2.40
CA LEU A 84 -5.99 -11.54 -3.02
C LEU A 84 -6.89 -11.43 -4.25
N CYS A 85 -7.53 -10.28 -4.41
CA CYS A 85 -8.17 -9.93 -5.68
C CYS A 85 -7.13 -9.53 -6.73
N ALA A 86 -7.55 -9.35 -7.97
CA ALA A 86 -6.66 -8.97 -9.08
C ALA A 86 -5.82 -7.71 -8.80
N LYS A 87 -6.37 -6.72 -8.07
CA LYS A 87 -5.63 -5.51 -7.70
C LYS A 87 -4.51 -5.80 -6.70
N GLY A 88 -4.79 -6.57 -5.64
CA GLY A 88 -3.78 -6.98 -4.67
C GLY A 88 -2.66 -7.79 -5.30
N ALA A 89 -3.00 -8.73 -6.19
CA ALA A 89 -2.03 -9.52 -6.95
C ALA A 89 -1.17 -8.66 -7.90
N ALA A 90 -1.70 -7.55 -8.42
CA ALA A 90 -1.00 -6.65 -9.34
C ALA A 90 -0.04 -5.66 -8.64
N ILE A 91 0.02 -5.62 -7.31
CA ILE A 91 0.87 -4.67 -6.55
C ILE A 91 2.34 -4.77 -6.96
N LEU A 92 2.86 -5.98 -7.21
CA LEU A 92 4.23 -6.17 -7.69
C LEU A 92 4.51 -5.38 -8.98
N SER A 93 3.60 -5.48 -9.95
CA SER A 93 3.74 -4.80 -11.24
C SER A 93 3.62 -3.28 -11.08
N MET A 94 2.72 -2.83 -10.21
CA MET A 94 2.55 -1.40 -9.92
C MET A 94 3.78 -0.83 -9.20
N HIS A 95 4.30 -1.54 -8.20
CA HIS A 95 5.48 -1.10 -7.43
C HIS A 95 6.72 -0.98 -8.31
N ASN A 96 6.95 -1.94 -9.20
CA ASN A 96 8.12 -2.00 -10.08
C ASN A 96 7.92 -1.27 -11.41
N ASN A 97 6.84 -0.52 -11.59
CA ASN A 97 6.56 0.17 -12.84
C ASN A 97 7.54 1.34 -13.04
N GLU A 98 8.26 1.35 -14.15
CA GLU A 98 9.21 2.40 -14.51
C GLU A 98 8.54 3.77 -14.73
N LYS A 99 7.24 3.77 -15.07
CA LYS A 99 6.45 5.00 -15.24
C LYS A 99 5.91 5.57 -13.93
N ARG A 100 6.23 4.96 -12.79
CA ARG A 100 5.80 5.46 -11.49
C ARG A 100 6.46 6.81 -11.21
N LEU A 101 5.65 7.80 -10.86
CA LEU A 101 6.14 9.11 -10.46
C LEU A 101 6.87 9.01 -9.12
N LEU A 102 8.13 9.40 -9.10
CA LEU A 102 8.98 9.41 -7.90
C LEU A 102 9.18 10.83 -7.33
N LYS A 103 8.88 11.84 -8.14
CA LYS A 103 8.96 13.24 -7.77
C LYS A 103 7.63 13.96 -7.98
N PRO A 104 7.34 14.99 -7.19
CA PRO A 104 6.16 15.81 -7.43
C PRO A 104 6.24 16.53 -8.78
N LEU A 105 5.10 16.65 -9.43
CA LEU A 105 4.95 17.44 -10.65
C LEU A 105 4.17 18.71 -10.33
N TYR A 106 4.70 19.84 -10.75
CA TYR A 106 4.06 21.14 -10.64
C TYR A 106 3.75 21.71 -12.01
N ARG A 107 2.56 22.27 -12.16
CA ARG A 107 2.18 23.06 -13.34
C ARG A 107 1.81 24.47 -12.88
N ALA A 108 2.54 25.46 -13.37
CA ALA A 108 2.26 26.85 -13.05
C ALA A 108 0.90 27.29 -13.61
N PRO A 109 0.22 28.25 -12.97
CA PRO A 109 -1.02 28.82 -13.50
C PRO A 109 -0.84 29.33 -14.93
N GLY A 110 -1.75 28.93 -15.85
CA GLY A 110 -1.68 29.27 -17.26
C GLY A 110 -0.63 28.51 -18.09
N SER A 111 0.18 27.64 -17.49
CA SER A 111 1.15 26.82 -18.21
C SER A 111 0.52 25.51 -18.67
N ASP A 112 0.98 25.00 -19.81
CA ASP A 112 0.68 23.67 -20.35
C ASP A 112 1.75 22.63 -19.98
N LYS A 113 2.86 23.06 -19.34
CA LYS A 113 4.01 22.22 -19.02
C LYS A 113 4.03 21.79 -17.57
N TRP A 114 4.37 20.52 -17.36
CA TRP A 114 4.65 19.97 -16.05
C TRP A 114 6.15 20.00 -15.77
N GLU A 115 6.53 20.43 -14.56
CA GLU A 115 7.90 20.52 -14.09
C GLU A 115 8.07 19.61 -12.88
N GLU A 116 9.14 18.81 -12.86
CA GLU A 116 9.54 18.08 -11.66
C GLU A 116 10.06 19.04 -10.60
N LYS A 117 9.61 18.88 -9.37
CA LYS A 117 10.10 19.60 -8.20
C LYS A 117 10.62 18.60 -7.16
N ASP A 118 11.47 19.06 -6.27
CA ASP A 118 11.83 18.28 -5.09
C ASP A 118 10.70 18.30 -4.05
N TRP A 119 10.75 17.34 -3.13
CA TRP A 119 9.76 17.19 -2.08
C TRP A 119 9.76 18.36 -1.10
N ASP A 120 10.92 18.91 -0.77
CA ASP A 120 11.04 20.03 0.17
C ASP A 120 10.38 21.29 -0.39
N TRP A 121 10.62 21.58 -1.67
CA TRP A 121 9.94 22.68 -2.37
C TRP A 121 8.43 22.50 -2.36
N MET A 122 7.96 21.29 -2.71
CA MET A 122 6.53 21.01 -2.80
C MET A 122 5.84 21.12 -1.43
N LEU A 123 6.40 20.48 -0.39
CA LEU A 123 5.85 20.50 0.96
C LEU A 123 5.80 21.94 1.51
N ASN A 124 6.88 22.71 1.36
CA ASN A 124 6.92 24.10 1.79
C ASN A 124 5.90 24.98 1.03
N THR A 125 5.74 24.75 -0.26
CA THR A 125 4.76 25.49 -1.07
C THR A 125 3.33 25.20 -0.66
N ILE A 126 3.00 23.92 -0.43
CA ILE A 126 1.68 23.48 0.05
C ILE A 126 1.42 24.04 1.45
N ALA A 127 2.36 23.89 2.38
CA ALA A 127 2.23 24.37 3.75
C ALA A 127 1.99 25.87 3.81
N ARG A 128 2.72 26.66 3.01
CA ARG A 128 2.54 28.11 2.92
C ARG A 128 1.14 28.47 2.41
N ARG A 129 0.66 27.82 1.35
CA ARG A 129 -0.67 28.06 0.80
C ARG A 129 -1.79 27.73 1.80
N ILE A 130 -1.66 26.60 2.49
CA ILE A 130 -2.61 26.22 3.54
C ILE A 130 -2.59 27.27 4.66
N LYS A 131 -1.40 27.65 5.15
CA LYS A 131 -1.24 28.65 6.20
C LYS A 131 -1.83 29.99 5.80
N ASP A 132 -1.48 30.52 4.62
CA ASP A 132 -1.96 31.82 4.13
C ASP A 132 -3.49 31.84 3.99
N THR A 133 -4.07 30.75 3.47
CA THR A 133 -5.53 30.63 3.32
C THR A 133 -6.21 30.53 4.68
N ARG A 134 -5.65 29.73 5.58
CA ARG A 134 -6.16 29.56 6.94
C ARG A 134 -6.12 30.89 7.70
N ASP A 135 -4.97 31.52 7.74
CA ASP A 135 -4.78 32.74 8.56
C ASP A 135 -5.68 33.91 8.09
N LYS A 136 -5.97 33.98 6.78
CA LYS A 136 -6.89 34.97 6.23
C LYS A 136 -8.37 34.71 6.53
N ASN A 137 -8.75 33.45 6.76
CA ASN A 137 -10.15 33.03 6.81
C ASN A 137 -10.50 32.29 8.11
N PHE A 138 -9.64 32.37 9.13
CA PHE A 138 -9.87 31.71 10.40
C PHE A 138 -10.98 32.41 11.20
N ILE A 139 -11.97 31.64 11.61
CA ILE A 139 -13.12 32.12 12.40
C ILE A 139 -12.95 31.59 13.82
N GLU A 140 -12.52 32.46 14.73
CA GLU A 140 -12.37 32.12 16.14
C GLU A 140 -13.73 31.99 16.84
N LYS A 141 -14.63 32.96 16.59
CA LYS A 141 -15.96 32.99 17.19
C LYS A 141 -17.04 33.15 16.13
N ASN A 142 -18.17 32.49 16.34
CA ASN A 142 -19.33 32.64 15.47
C ASN A 142 -20.12 33.93 15.79
N ALA A 143 -21.20 34.19 15.05
CA ALA A 143 -22.06 35.36 15.23
C ALA A 143 -22.72 35.44 16.62
N GLN A 144 -22.82 34.30 17.35
CA GLN A 144 -23.36 34.21 18.71
C GLN A 144 -22.28 34.33 19.80
N GLY A 145 -21.03 34.68 19.43
CA GLY A 145 -19.90 34.83 20.36
C GLY A 145 -19.30 33.51 20.89
N ARG A 146 -19.75 32.35 20.38
CA ARG A 146 -19.22 31.04 20.79
C ARG A 146 -17.90 30.75 20.05
N THR A 147 -16.90 30.26 20.76
CA THR A 147 -15.63 29.83 20.17
C THR A 147 -15.84 28.60 19.26
N VAL A 148 -15.44 28.71 18.01
CA VAL A 148 -15.60 27.67 16.99
C VAL A 148 -14.28 27.24 16.34
N ASN A 149 -13.26 28.08 16.33
CA ASN A 149 -11.89 27.81 15.82
C ASN A 149 -11.89 27.05 14.50
N ARG A 150 -12.54 27.60 13.47
CA ARG A 150 -12.75 26.89 12.20
C ARG A 150 -12.29 27.65 10.98
N VAL A 151 -12.09 26.90 9.89
CA VAL A 151 -11.80 27.40 8.53
C VAL A 151 -12.80 26.81 7.57
N GLU A 152 -13.52 27.67 6.84
CA GLU A 152 -14.54 27.29 5.86
C GLU A 152 -14.04 27.41 4.40
N SER A 153 -12.86 28.01 4.21
CA SER A 153 -12.25 28.22 2.88
C SER A 153 -11.39 27.08 2.38
N ILE A 154 -11.24 26.02 3.18
CA ILE A 154 -10.49 24.82 2.82
C ILE A 154 -11.43 23.63 2.87
N PHE A 155 -11.45 22.87 1.79
CA PHE A 155 -12.17 21.60 1.67
C PHE A 155 -11.16 20.47 1.46
N HIS A 156 -11.33 19.36 2.17
CA HIS A 156 -10.56 18.14 2.00
C HIS A 156 -11.40 17.03 1.40
N TYR A 157 -10.88 16.42 0.36
CA TYR A 157 -11.49 15.28 -0.30
C TYR A 157 -10.54 14.08 -0.27
N GLY A 158 -10.82 13.11 0.60
CA GLY A 158 -10.02 11.89 0.74
C GLY A 158 -10.22 10.92 -0.42
N GLY A 159 -9.44 9.86 -0.42
CA GLY A 159 -9.49 8.80 -1.43
C GLY A 159 -9.73 7.42 -0.82
N SER A 160 -10.30 6.49 -1.61
CA SER A 160 -10.59 5.12 -1.19
C SER A 160 -9.34 4.23 -1.03
N GLN A 161 -8.19 4.71 -1.45
CA GLN A 161 -6.92 3.95 -1.43
C GLN A 161 -6.02 4.38 -0.28
N LEU A 162 -6.63 4.72 0.84
CA LEU A 162 -5.95 5.05 2.10
C LEU A 162 -6.22 3.96 3.13
N SER A 163 -5.23 3.66 3.95
CA SER A 163 -5.42 2.79 5.11
C SER A 163 -6.27 3.48 6.19
N ASN A 164 -6.79 2.71 7.14
CA ASN A 164 -7.54 3.27 8.27
C ASN A 164 -6.70 4.24 9.10
N GLU A 165 -5.41 3.94 9.28
CA GLU A 165 -4.45 4.75 10.00
C GLU A 165 -4.19 6.07 9.28
N GLU A 166 -4.04 6.05 7.96
CA GLU A 166 -3.90 7.25 7.14
C GLU A 166 -5.15 8.12 7.21
N CYS A 167 -6.34 7.53 7.11
CA CYS A 167 -7.61 8.24 7.27
C CYS A 167 -7.73 8.90 8.65
N ALA A 168 -7.37 8.19 9.72
CA ALA A 168 -7.39 8.71 11.08
C ALA A 168 -6.42 9.88 11.25
N LEU A 169 -5.19 9.76 10.73
CA LEU A 169 -4.17 10.80 10.78
C LEU A 169 -4.59 12.04 9.98
N HIS A 170 -5.11 11.88 8.77
CA HIS A 170 -5.64 12.97 7.97
C HIS A 170 -6.77 13.72 8.70
N HIS A 171 -7.70 12.98 9.29
CA HIS A 171 -8.79 13.58 10.03
C HIS A 171 -8.30 14.43 11.22
N GLN A 172 -7.38 13.88 12.02
CA GLN A 172 -6.78 14.60 13.15
C GLN A 172 -6.02 15.85 12.71
N PHE A 173 -5.19 15.73 11.65
CA PHE A 173 -4.43 16.84 11.11
C PHE A 173 -5.33 17.97 10.62
N LEU A 174 -6.35 17.65 9.84
CA LEU A 174 -7.27 18.65 9.29
C LEU A 174 -8.14 19.33 10.39
N ARG A 175 -8.57 18.56 11.38
CA ARG A 175 -9.27 19.12 12.56
C ARG A 175 -8.35 20.01 13.38
N GLY A 176 -7.07 19.66 13.53
CA GLY A 176 -6.06 20.51 14.17
C GLY A 176 -5.85 21.84 13.43
N LEU A 177 -6.01 21.88 12.11
CA LEU A 177 -6.01 23.10 11.32
C LEU A 177 -7.32 23.91 11.40
N GLY A 178 -8.39 23.33 11.94
CA GLY A 178 -9.72 23.95 12.01
C GLY A 178 -10.57 23.70 10.75
N VAL A 179 -10.17 22.84 9.84
CA VAL A 179 -10.93 22.52 8.63
C VAL A 179 -12.21 21.78 8.99
N VAL A 180 -13.35 22.27 8.52
CA VAL A 180 -14.66 21.67 8.82
C VAL A 180 -15.22 20.84 7.68
N TYR A 181 -14.86 21.15 6.45
CA TYR A 181 -15.32 20.45 5.26
C TYR A 181 -14.39 19.29 4.94
N LEU A 182 -14.73 18.12 5.45
CA LEU A 182 -14.03 16.87 5.15
C LEU A 182 -15.02 15.89 4.55
N ASP A 183 -14.65 15.35 3.42
CA ASP A 183 -15.39 14.28 2.77
C ASP A 183 -14.45 13.20 2.24
N HIS A 184 -15.01 12.08 1.85
CA HIS A 184 -14.26 10.93 1.40
C HIS A 184 -14.92 10.34 0.15
N GLN A 185 -14.15 10.07 -0.88
CA GLN A 185 -14.64 9.57 -2.16
C GLN A 185 -15.47 8.29 -2.00
N ALA A 186 -15.06 7.37 -1.13
CA ALA A 186 -15.77 6.11 -0.93
C ALA A 186 -17.09 6.22 -0.15
N ARG A 187 -17.45 7.42 0.32
CA ARG A 187 -18.71 7.66 1.04
C ARG A 187 -19.90 7.84 0.10
N VAL A 188 -19.68 8.12 -1.16
CA VAL A 188 -20.74 8.38 -2.16
C VAL A 188 -21.42 7.08 -2.58
#